data_911a2c48cfe41106774643f0feb754ad
#
_entry.id   911a2c48cfe41106774643f0feb754ad
#
_cell.length_a   1.000
_cell.length_b   1.000
_cell.length_c   1.000
_cell.angle_alpha   90.00
_cell.angle_beta   90.00
_cell.angle_gamma   90.00
#
_symmetry.space_group_name_H-M   'P 1'
#
loop_
_entity.id
_entity.type
_entity.pdbx_description
1 polymer ?
#
loop_
_entity_poly.entity_id
_entity_poly.type
_entity_poly.pdbx_seq_one_letter_code
_entity_poly.pdbx_strand_id
1 'polypeptide(L)'
;MPVKRSTLVKKLDKVFSQYIRLKDTDHAGYVSCFTCGVTKNWREVDAGHFQSRGKYATRWNEDNVKCQCKRCNGFRGGEQYQFALNLGTDLADELVYLSNQPARLTNDWLLEKIKHYQQEVKKLL
;
A
#
# COMPACT_ATOMS: atom_id res chain seq x y z
N MET A 1 6.49 27.35 -10.39
CA MET A 1 5.15 27.16 -9.76
C MET A 1 5.19 25.95 -8.84
N PRO A 2 4.72 26.10 -7.60
CA PRO A 2 4.66 24.95 -6.71
C PRO A 2 3.68 23.90 -7.24
N VAL A 3 4.02 22.63 -7.06
CA VAL A 3 3.18 21.51 -7.46
C VAL A 3 2.01 21.40 -6.48
N LYS A 4 0.81 21.19 -7.00
CA LYS A 4 -0.39 21.04 -6.17
C LYS A 4 -0.28 19.78 -5.30
N ARG A 5 -0.78 19.89 -4.07
CA ARG A 5 -0.82 18.75 -3.13
C ARG A 5 -1.51 17.52 -3.74
N SER A 6 -2.62 17.72 -4.44
CA SER A 6 -3.36 16.62 -5.09
C SER A 6 -2.50 15.87 -6.11
N THR A 7 -1.64 16.58 -6.83
CA THR A 7 -0.70 15.98 -7.78
C THR A 7 0.34 15.13 -7.04
N LEU A 8 0.86 15.63 -5.93
CA LEU A 8 1.85 14.89 -5.13
C LEU A 8 1.23 13.64 -4.53
N VAL A 9 0.00 13.73 -4.02
CA VAL A 9 -0.72 12.57 -3.47
C VAL A 9 -0.89 11.49 -4.54
N LYS A 10 -1.31 11.86 -5.75
CA LYS A 10 -1.46 10.91 -6.85
C LYS A 10 -0.14 10.25 -7.25
N LYS A 11 0.93 11.03 -7.30
CA LYS A 11 2.27 10.50 -7.61
C LYS A 11 2.74 9.52 -6.56
N LEU A 12 2.54 9.86 -5.28
CA LEU A 12 2.93 8.96 -4.19
C LEU A 12 2.09 7.69 -4.20
N ASP A 13 0.77 7.80 -4.39
CA ASP A 13 -0.09 6.62 -4.50
C ASP A 13 0.41 5.67 -5.59
N LYS A 14 0.76 6.20 -6.75
CA LYS A 14 1.20 5.40 -7.89
C LYS A 14 2.51 4.67 -7.60
N VAL A 15 3.53 5.38 -7.13
CA VAL A 15 4.84 4.78 -6.90
C VAL A 15 4.82 3.86 -5.68
N PHE A 16 4.07 4.21 -4.65
CA PHE A 16 3.91 3.37 -3.47
C PHE A 16 3.20 2.06 -3.82
N SER A 17 2.15 2.11 -4.65
CA SER A 17 1.48 0.91 -5.14
C SER A 17 2.43 0.01 -5.92
N GLN A 18 3.26 0.58 -6.79
CA GLN A 18 4.27 -0.19 -7.52
C GLN A 18 5.23 -0.89 -6.55
N TYR A 19 5.71 -0.17 -5.55
CA TYR A 19 6.62 -0.72 -4.55
C TYR A 19 5.98 -1.88 -3.78
N ILE A 20 4.77 -1.70 -3.27
CA ILE A 20 4.05 -2.73 -2.51
C ILE A 20 3.85 -4.01 -3.33
N ARG A 21 3.54 -3.87 -4.62
CA ARG A 21 3.32 -5.02 -5.50
C ARG A 21 4.61 -5.72 -5.91
N LEU A 22 5.71 -4.96 -5.96
CA LEU A 22 7.01 -5.47 -6.42
C LEU A 22 7.87 -6.06 -5.30
N LYS A 23 7.77 -5.53 -4.10
CA LYS A 23 8.75 -5.82 -3.03
C LYS A 23 8.85 -7.31 -2.65
N ASP A 24 7.78 -8.07 -2.81
CA ASP A 24 7.74 -9.49 -2.45
C ASP A 24 7.67 -10.41 -3.66
N THR A 25 7.93 -9.90 -4.87
CA THR A 25 7.93 -10.71 -6.08
C THR A 25 9.13 -11.65 -6.11
N ASP A 26 8.93 -12.81 -6.76
CA ASP A 26 10.03 -13.68 -7.10
C ASP A 26 10.80 -13.13 -8.33
N HIS A 27 11.84 -13.83 -8.76
CA HIS A 27 12.66 -13.40 -9.89
C HIS A 27 11.90 -13.39 -11.22
N ALA A 28 10.77 -14.08 -11.30
CA ALA A 28 9.93 -14.12 -12.50
C ALA A 28 8.79 -13.07 -12.46
N GLY A 29 8.70 -12.28 -11.38
CA GLY A 29 7.69 -11.23 -11.26
C GLY A 29 6.36 -11.69 -10.68
N TYR A 30 6.32 -12.83 -10.01
CA TYR A 30 5.10 -13.35 -9.39
C TYR A 30 5.07 -13.05 -7.89
N VAL A 31 3.86 -12.82 -7.39
CA VAL A 31 3.63 -12.44 -5.99
C VAL A 31 2.35 -13.13 -5.50
N SER A 32 2.27 -13.41 -4.21
CA SER A 32 1.09 -14.03 -3.60
C SER A 32 0.17 -12.98 -3.00
N CYS A 33 -1.14 -13.15 -3.22
CA CYS A 33 -2.14 -12.31 -2.58
C CYS A 33 -2.07 -12.46 -1.06
N PHE A 34 -2.03 -11.35 -0.34
CA PHE A 34 -1.89 -11.35 1.12
C PHE A 34 -3.06 -12.05 1.82
N THR A 35 -4.27 -11.98 1.26
CA THR A 35 -5.48 -12.49 1.92
C THR A 35 -5.93 -13.86 1.44
N CYS A 36 -5.74 -14.23 0.18
CA CYS A 36 -6.16 -15.54 -0.31
C CYS A 36 -5.01 -16.45 -0.76
N GLY A 37 -3.80 -15.91 -0.91
CA GLY A 37 -2.63 -16.69 -1.25
C GLY A 37 -2.45 -17.01 -2.73
N VAL A 38 -3.37 -16.60 -3.60
CA VAL A 38 -3.22 -16.88 -5.03
C VAL A 38 -1.98 -16.18 -5.59
N THR A 39 -1.25 -16.86 -6.46
CA THR A 39 -0.05 -16.34 -7.10
C THR A 39 -0.41 -15.68 -8.42
N LYS A 40 0.01 -14.43 -8.60
CA LYS A 40 -0.23 -13.63 -9.81
C LYS A 40 1.01 -12.83 -10.17
N ASN A 41 1.08 -12.39 -11.43
CA ASN A 41 2.08 -11.42 -11.84
C ASN A 41 1.80 -10.09 -11.10
N TRP A 42 2.85 -9.38 -10.71
CA TRP A 42 2.72 -8.13 -9.93
C TRP A 42 1.91 -7.05 -10.67
N ARG A 43 1.83 -7.12 -12.00
CA ARG A 43 1.04 -6.18 -12.81
C ARG A 43 -0.46 -6.46 -12.73
N GLU A 44 -0.84 -7.65 -12.28
CA GLU A 44 -2.24 -8.11 -12.24
C GLU A 44 -2.86 -8.01 -10.84
N VAL A 45 -2.13 -7.45 -9.88
CA VAL A 45 -2.59 -7.31 -8.50
C VAL A 45 -2.69 -5.85 -8.12
N ASP A 46 -3.32 -5.60 -6.97
CA ASP A 46 -3.50 -4.26 -6.42
C ASP A 46 -2.72 -4.11 -5.12
N ALA A 47 -2.48 -2.87 -4.72
CA ALA A 47 -2.03 -2.55 -3.38
C ALA A 47 -3.28 -2.33 -2.51
N GLY A 48 -3.63 -3.31 -1.69
CA GLY A 48 -4.82 -3.28 -0.86
C GLY A 48 -4.56 -2.66 0.50
N HIS A 49 -5.45 -1.77 0.93
CA HIS A 49 -5.34 -1.07 2.21
C HIS A 49 -6.19 -1.75 3.27
N PHE A 50 -5.60 -2.03 4.44
CA PHE A 50 -6.37 -2.50 5.61
C PHE A 50 -7.24 -1.36 6.15
N GLN A 51 -6.65 -0.24 6.54
CA GLN A 51 -7.38 0.98 6.83
C GLN A 51 -7.45 1.83 5.57
N SER A 52 -8.62 2.37 5.26
CA SER A 52 -8.92 2.98 3.96
C SER A 52 -7.98 4.13 3.59
N ARG A 53 -7.87 4.40 2.28
CA ARG A 53 -7.05 5.49 1.75
C ARG A 53 -7.46 6.88 2.27
N GLY A 54 -8.69 7.02 2.76
CA GLY A 54 -9.12 8.26 3.38
C GLY A 54 -8.44 8.57 4.71
N LYS A 55 -7.82 7.55 5.32
CA LYS A 55 -7.07 7.70 6.57
C LYS A 55 -5.61 8.00 6.27
N TYR A 56 -5.27 9.28 6.21
CA TYR A 56 -3.92 9.72 5.80
C TYR A 56 -2.80 9.23 6.70
N ALA A 57 -3.08 9.02 8.00
CA ALA A 57 -2.06 8.53 8.94
C ALA A 57 -1.50 7.15 8.56
N THR A 58 -2.31 6.33 7.86
CA THR A 58 -1.92 4.96 7.47
C THR A 58 -1.91 4.74 5.96
N ARG A 59 -2.25 5.75 5.17
CA ARG A 59 -2.37 5.64 3.71
C ARG A 59 -1.10 5.10 3.04
N TRP A 60 0.06 5.53 3.52
CA TRP A 60 1.36 5.11 3.00
C TRP A 60 2.21 4.38 4.05
N ASN A 61 1.54 3.66 4.94
CA ASN A 61 2.20 2.81 5.93
C ASN A 61 2.33 1.41 5.34
N GLU A 62 3.55 0.89 5.26
CA GLU A 62 3.82 -0.40 4.60
C GLU A 62 3.14 -1.58 5.31
N ASP A 63 2.89 -1.47 6.61
CA ASP A 63 2.16 -2.51 7.33
C ASP A 63 0.66 -2.52 6.99
N ASN A 64 0.13 -1.35 6.62
CA ASN A 64 -1.28 -1.17 6.30
C ASN A 64 -1.62 -1.55 4.86
N VAL A 65 -0.64 -1.68 3.99
CA VAL A 65 -0.85 -1.84 2.55
C VAL A 65 -0.12 -3.08 2.07
N LYS A 66 -0.88 -4.03 1.55
CA LYS A 66 -0.35 -5.32 1.10
C LYS A 66 -0.84 -5.63 -0.31
N CYS A 67 -0.08 -6.45 -1.01
CA CYS A 67 -0.48 -6.97 -2.31
C CYS A 67 -1.75 -7.80 -2.16
N GLN A 68 -2.77 -7.50 -2.94
CA GLN A 68 -4.00 -8.30 -3.01
C GLN A 68 -4.41 -8.53 -4.45
N CYS A 69 -4.94 -9.73 -4.74
CA CYS A 69 -5.51 -9.98 -6.05
C CYS A 69 -6.77 -9.11 -6.23
N LYS A 70 -7.16 -8.87 -7.48
CA LYS A 70 -8.31 -7.99 -7.78
C LYS A 70 -9.62 -8.51 -7.19
N ARG A 71 -9.76 -9.83 -7.09
CA ARG A 71 -10.94 -10.43 -6.45
C ARG A 71 -11.04 -10.04 -4.97
N CYS A 72 -9.97 -10.20 -4.20
CA CYS A 72 -9.98 -9.84 -2.79
C CYS A 72 -10.12 -8.33 -2.58
N ASN A 73 -9.36 -7.54 -3.33
CA ASN A 73 -9.35 -6.09 -3.16
C ASN A 73 -10.65 -5.44 -3.67
N GLY A 74 -11.18 -5.92 -4.79
CA GLY A 74 -12.37 -5.35 -5.42
C GLY A 74 -13.67 -6.03 -4.99
N PHE A 75 -13.90 -7.23 -5.51
CA PHE A 75 -15.18 -7.94 -5.33
C PHE A 75 -15.48 -8.27 -3.87
N ARG A 76 -14.47 -8.54 -3.06
CA ARG A 76 -14.64 -8.94 -1.66
C ARG A 76 -14.37 -7.80 -0.69
N GLY A 77 -14.37 -6.55 -1.17
CA GLY A 77 -14.25 -5.37 -0.32
C GLY A 77 -12.94 -5.29 0.47
N GLY A 78 -11.86 -5.92 -0.03
CA GLY A 78 -10.56 -5.92 0.63
C GLY A 78 -10.34 -7.06 1.62
N GLU A 79 -11.32 -7.94 1.81
CA GLU A 79 -11.22 -9.09 2.72
C GLU A 79 -10.71 -8.69 4.10
N GLN A 80 -11.36 -7.70 4.72
CA GLN A 80 -10.86 -7.04 5.94
C GLN A 80 -10.65 -7.99 7.11
N TYR A 81 -11.54 -8.96 7.29
CA TYR A 81 -11.38 -9.93 8.39
C TYR A 81 -10.12 -10.78 8.19
N GLN A 82 -9.96 -11.35 6.98
CA GLN A 82 -8.79 -12.16 6.66
C GLN A 82 -7.51 -11.33 6.68
N PHE A 83 -7.60 -10.08 6.23
CA PHE A 83 -6.49 -9.14 6.28
C PHE A 83 -6.00 -8.96 7.72
N ALA A 84 -6.94 -8.70 8.64
CA ALA A 84 -6.62 -8.54 10.07
C ALA A 84 -5.99 -9.80 10.66
N LEU A 85 -6.53 -10.98 10.33
CA LEU A 85 -5.98 -12.25 10.80
C LEU A 85 -4.53 -12.44 10.33
N ASN A 86 -4.25 -12.11 9.07
CA ASN A 86 -2.93 -12.30 8.48
C ASN A 86 -1.91 -11.27 8.98
N LEU A 87 -2.37 -10.08 9.38
CA LEU A 87 -1.51 -9.10 10.04
C LEU A 87 -1.16 -9.53 11.48
N GLY A 88 -2.08 -10.21 12.13
CA GLY A 88 -2.01 -10.50 13.56
C GLY A 88 -2.74 -9.43 14.36
N THR A 89 -3.32 -9.85 15.48
CA THR A 89 -4.18 -8.99 16.30
C THR A 89 -3.50 -7.70 16.74
N ASP A 90 -2.28 -7.79 17.24
CA ASP A 90 -1.56 -6.62 17.78
C ASP A 90 -1.31 -5.57 16.70
N LEU A 91 -0.82 -5.99 15.54
CA LEU A 91 -0.55 -5.07 14.44
C LEU A 91 -1.84 -4.49 13.87
N ALA A 92 -2.88 -5.33 13.71
CA ALA A 92 -4.18 -4.85 13.22
C ALA A 92 -4.76 -3.79 14.16
N ASP A 93 -4.72 -4.01 15.47
CA ASP A 93 -5.20 -3.05 16.47
C ASP A 93 -4.39 -1.76 16.44
N GLU A 94 -3.07 -1.86 16.30
CA GLU A 94 -2.18 -0.71 16.18
C GLU A 94 -2.53 0.14 14.94
N LEU A 95 -2.78 -0.50 13.81
CA LEU A 95 -3.12 0.18 12.57
C LEU A 95 -4.48 0.89 12.68
N VAL A 96 -5.46 0.27 13.35
CA VAL A 96 -6.75 0.92 13.61
C VAL A 96 -6.54 2.17 14.46
N TYR A 97 -5.76 2.05 15.52
CA TYR A 97 -5.43 3.20 16.38
C TYR A 97 -4.75 4.32 15.58
N LEU A 98 -3.70 3.98 14.84
CA LEU A 98 -2.94 4.96 14.03
C LEU A 98 -3.82 5.63 12.98
N SER A 99 -4.72 4.87 12.35
CA SER A 99 -5.59 5.40 11.29
C SER A 99 -6.52 6.50 11.80
N ASN A 100 -6.81 6.51 13.08
CA ASN A 100 -7.69 7.52 13.70
C ASN A 100 -6.92 8.69 14.30
N GLN A 101 -5.60 8.72 14.15
CA GLN A 101 -4.78 9.84 14.62
C GLN A 101 -4.67 10.93 13.55
N PRO A 102 -4.50 12.20 13.97
CA PRO A 102 -4.27 13.27 12.98
C PRO A 102 -2.96 13.02 12.22
N ALA A 103 -2.98 13.34 10.93
CA ALA A 103 -1.80 13.24 10.09
C ALA A 103 -1.56 14.58 9.41
N ARG A 104 -0.42 15.20 9.70
CA ARG A 104 -0.01 16.47 9.10
C ARG A 104 1.17 16.21 8.18
N LEU A 105 0.86 15.71 6.98
CA LEU A 105 1.86 15.40 5.98
C LEU A 105 2.06 16.62 5.09
N THR A 106 3.27 17.17 5.13
CA THR A 106 3.63 18.36 4.35
C THR A 106 3.92 17.96 2.89
N ASN A 107 3.92 18.95 1.99
CA ASN A 107 4.34 18.71 0.61
C ASN A 107 5.80 18.23 0.55
N ASP A 108 6.67 18.73 1.42
CA ASP A 108 8.06 18.27 1.49
C ASP A 108 8.13 16.79 1.88
N TRP A 109 7.32 16.37 2.85
CA TRP A 109 7.23 14.96 3.24
C TRP A 109 6.78 14.09 2.05
N LEU A 110 5.75 14.55 1.31
CA LEU A 110 5.25 13.83 0.13
C LEU A 110 6.35 13.70 -0.95
N LEU A 111 7.08 14.78 -1.21
CA LEU A 111 8.19 14.79 -2.18
C LEU A 111 9.30 13.83 -1.77
N GLU A 112 9.67 13.81 -0.51
CA GLU A 112 10.69 12.88 0.00
C GLU A 112 10.26 11.44 -0.18
N LYS A 113 9.01 11.11 0.14
CA LYS A 113 8.49 9.75 0.01
C LYS A 113 8.38 9.32 -1.46
N ILE A 114 7.95 10.22 -2.33
CA ILE A 114 7.93 9.95 -3.78
C ILE A 114 9.33 9.57 -4.25
N LYS A 115 10.33 10.37 -3.90
CA LYS A 115 11.72 10.13 -4.28
C LYS A 115 12.23 8.79 -3.74
N HIS A 116 11.94 8.53 -2.46
CA HIS A 116 12.32 7.28 -1.80
C HIS A 116 11.76 6.06 -2.55
N TYR A 117 10.46 6.04 -2.80
CA TYR A 117 9.82 4.89 -3.45
C TYR A 117 10.18 4.78 -4.93
N GLN A 118 10.43 5.89 -5.62
CA GLN A 118 10.96 5.84 -6.99
C GLN A 118 12.30 5.11 -7.02
N GLN A 119 13.17 5.37 -6.05
CA GLN A 119 14.47 4.69 -5.96
C GLN A 119 14.30 3.22 -5.61
N GLU A 120 13.40 2.89 -4.68
CA GLU A 120 13.15 1.51 -4.27
C GLU A 120 12.56 0.69 -5.42
N VAL A 121 11.61 1.25 -6.16
CA VAL A 121 11.02 0.59 -7.34
C VAL A 121 12.10 0.32 -8.39
N LYS A 122 12.99 1.30 -8.62
CA LYS A 122 14.07 1.18 -9.59
C LYS A 122 15.00 0.01 -9.27
N LYS A 123 15.28 -0.23 -7.98
CA LYS A 123 16.10 -1.36 -7.53
C LYS A 123 15.43 -2.71 -7.78
N LEU A 124 14.10 -2.75 -7.81
CA LEU A 124 13.31 -3.98 -7.93
C LEU A 124 12.95 -4.33 -9.38
N LEU A 125 13.13 -3.39 -10.30
CA LEU A 125 12.82 -3.62 -11.73
C LEU A 125 13.99 -4.24 -12.48
#